data_45b7eac2a512b3bfd4e4950c9c0eb15e
#
_entry.id   45b7eac2a512b3bfd4e4950c9c0eb15e
#
_cell.length_a   1.000
_cell.length_b   1.000
_cell.length_c   1.000
_cell.angle_alpha   90.00
_cell.angle_beta   90.00
_cell.angle_gamma   90.00
#
_symmetry.space_group_name_H-M   'P 1'
#
loop_
_entity.id
_entity.type
_entity.pdbx_description
1 polymer ?
#
loop_
_entity_poly.entity_id
_entity_poly.type
_entity_poly.pdbx_seq_one_letter_code
_entity_poly.pdbx_strand_id
1 'polypeptide(L)'
;GVGLRPEKDSVIFNSLNLSKKINQYFIDIKNFNKINDIIKKEKPDIIFHLAAQSIVSFSYKNPLETLGTNIIGSANILESVRINKIPNLVYITSDKCYLNLDKAGSYKEADILGGLDNYSSSKASAELIFASYFHSYFKKRFLSIASARAGNVIGGGDFKKDRIVPDVIKSLKNGRKILLRNPNATRPWQHVLEPLSGYLILGHKLMKKELKSNLMPHWNFGPHKKNCKKVHSIVRLLIKEWGEKKQKIVFKRNKKFHESKLLSLNIQKAKKELQWEP
;
A
#
# COMPACT_ATOMS: atom_id res chain seq x y z
N GLY A 1 15.23 2.04 -9.96
CA GLY A 1 13.78 2.07 -9.80
C GLY A 1 13.06 1.53 -11.03
N VAL A 2 11.96 0.79 -10.81
CA VAL A 2 11.14 0.23 -11.89
C VAL A 2 9.69 0.66 -11.71
N GLY A 3 9.02 1.05 -12.79
CA GLY A 3 7.60 1.45 -12.76
C GLY A 3 7.11 1.91 -14.13
N LEU A 4 5.84 2.28 -14.20
CA LEU A 4 5.31 2.93 -15.40
C LEU A 4 5.92 4.34 -15.56
N ARG A 5 5.94 4.83 -16.79
CA ARG A 5 6.38 6.21 -17.05
C ARG A 5 5.54 7.19 -16.22
N PRO A 6 6.16 8.12 -15.48
CA PRO A 6 5.41 9.13 -14.73
C PRO A 6 4.49 9.94 -15.65
N GLU A 7 3.28 10.23 -15.17
CA GLU A 7 2.39 11.17 -15.84
C GLU A 7 3.06 12.56 -15.89
N LYS A 8 2.72 13.39 -16.88
CA LYS A 8 3.30 14.73 -17.04
C LYS A 8 3.17 15.58 -15.76
N ASP A 9 2.10 15.35 -14.99
CA ASP A 9 1.78 16.07 -13.75
C ASP A 9 2.36 15.40 -12.49
N SER A 10 3.29 14.45 -12.64
CA SER A 10 3.91 13.75 -11.51
C SER A 10 4.85 14.67 -10.73
N VAL A 11 4.27 15.45 -9.82
CA VAL A 11 4.96 16.53 -9.07
C VAL A 11 6.15 15.99 -8.28
N ILE A 12 5.99 14.88 -7.53
CA ILE A 12 7.08 14.35 -6.71
C ILE A 12 8.26 13.92 -7.58
N PHE A 13 8.00 13.16 -8.65
CA PHE A 13 9.07 12.65 -9.53
C PHE A 13 9.89 13.80 -10.12
N ASN A 14 9.20 14.84 -10.59
CA ASN A 14 9.82 16.00 -11.23
C ASN A 14 10.51 16.93 -10.22
N SER A 15 9.83 17.28 -9.11
CA SER A 15 10.37 18.22 -8.11
C SER A 15 11.55 17.66 -7.32
N LEU A 16 11.63 16.34 -7.14
CA LEU A 16 12.77 15.69 -6.50
C LEU A 16 13.91 15.36 -7.48
N ASN A 17 13.74 15.66 -8.77
CA ASN A 17 14.71 15.35 -9.82
C ASN A 17 15.14 13.86 -9.79
N LEU A 18 14.19 12.94 -9.60
CA LEU A 18 14.49 11.52 -9.43
C LEU A 18 15.19 10.93 -10.64
N SER A 19 14.94 11.44 -11.85
CA SER A 19 15.64 11.03 -13.08
C SER A 19 17.16 11.17 -13.03
N LYS A 20 17.67 12.10 -12.20
CA LYS A 20 19.11 12.32 -12.02
C LYS A 20 19.71 11.59 -10.82
N LYS A 21 18.86 11.01 -9.95
CA LYS A 21 19.27 10.42 -8.66
C LYS A 21 19.25 8.91 -8.64
N ILE A 22 18.49 8.28 -9.54
CA ILE A 22 18.32 6.84 -9.58
C ILE A 22 18.39 6.31 -11.01
N ASN A 23 18.89 5.10 -11.18
CA ASN A 23 18.69 4.35 -12.42
C ASN A 23 17.22 3.98 -12.52
N GLN A 24 16.57 4.24 -13.66
CA GLN A 24 15.14 4.03 -13.81
C GLN A 24 14.80 3.26 -15.07
N TYR A 25 13.85 2.35 -14.94
CA TYR A 25 13.31 1.52 -16.00
C TYR A 25 11.79 1.72 -16.06
N PHE A 26 11.30 2.23 -17.20
CA PHE A 26 9.88 2.44 -17.42
C PHE A 26 9.25 1.19 -18.02
N ILE A 27 8.85 0.27 -17.18
CA ILE A 27 8.33 -1.05 -17.55
C ILE A 27 7.12 -1.41 -16.68
N ASP A 28 6.14 -2.04 -17.31
CA ASP A 28 5.01 -2.65 -16.61
C ASP A 28 5.46 -3.96 -15.96
N ILE A 29 5.16 -4.12 -14.67
CA ILE A 29 5.49 -5.34 -13.91
C ILE A 29 4.78 -6.60 -14.43
N LYS A 30 3.73 -6.45 -15.24
CA LYS A 30 3.08 -7.56 -15.94
C LYS A 30 3.98 -8.21 -17.00
N ASN A 31 5.01 -7.51 -17.46
CA ASN A 31 5.97 -8.06 -18.43
C ASN A 31 7.10 -8.80 -17.69
N PHE A 32 6.91 -10.09 -17.50
CA PHE A 32 7.85 -10.94 -16.77
C PHE A 32 9.27 -10.87 -17.34
N ASN A 33 9.43 -11.06 -18.65
CA ASN A 33 10.76 -11.12 -19.28
C ASN A 33 11.57 -9.85 -18.99
N LYS A 34 10.98 -8.68 -19.23
CA LYS A 34 11.65 -7.40 -19.01
C LYS A 34 11.98 -7.17 -17.52
N ILE A 35 11.09 -7.54 -16.60
CA ILE A 35 11.35 -7.44 -15.15
C ILE A 35 12.49 -8.38 -14.76
N ASN A 36 12.45 -9.62 -15.22
CA ASN A 36 13.48 -10.62 -14.94
C ASN A 36 14.85 -10.19 -15.46
N ASP A 37 14.92 -9.64 -16.69
CA ASP A 37 16.17 -9.15 -17.29
C ASP A 37 16.76 -7.99 -16.49
N ILE A 38 15.94 -7.05 -16.01
CA ILE A 38 16.39 -5.94 -15.16
C ILE A 38 16.94 -6.48 -13.84
N ILE A 39 16.21 -7.35 -13.16
CA ILE A 39 16.62 -7.92 -11.87
C ILE A 39 17.92 -8.72 -12.03
N LYS A 40 18.05 -9.50 -13.12
CA LYS A 40 19.26 -10.24 -13.48
C LYS A 40 20.45 -9.31 -13.73
N LYS A 41 20.22 -8.18 -14.42
CA LYS A 41 21.25 -7.18 -14.72
C LYS A 41 21.71 -6.43 -13.48
N GLU A 42 20.75 -5.91 -12.69
CA GLU A 42 21.03 -5.02 -11.57
C GLU A 42 21.47 -5.76 -10.30
N LYS A 43 21.10 -7.03 -10.14
CA LYS A 43 21.44 -7.90 -8.99
C LYS A 43 21.30 -7.19 -7.63
N PRO A 44 20.12 -6.61 -7.31
CA PRO A 44 19.94 -5.83 -6.10
C PRO A 44 20.11 -6.69 -4.85
N ASP A 45 20.67 -6.12 -3.77
CA ASP A 45 20.74 -6.77 -2.45
C ASP A 45 19.36 -6.89 -1.78
N ILE A 46 18.46 -5.99 -2.12
CA ILE A 46 17.08 -5.98 -1.64
C ILE A 46 16.14 -5.36 -2.67
N ILE A 47 14.94 -5.91 -2.76
CA ILE A 47 13.84 -5.34 -3.55
C ILE A 47 12.74 -4.86 -2.59
N PHE A 48 12.26 -3.63 -2.78
CA PHE A 48 11.00 -3.12 -2.20
C PHE A 48 9.95 -3.09 -3.30
N HIS A 49 9.00 -4.04 -3.25
CA HIS A 49 7.93 -4.13 -4.25
C HIS A 49 6.71 -3.31 -3.82
N LEU A 50 6.63 -2.05 -4.29
CA LEU A 50 5.51 -1.14 -4.02
C LEU A 50 4.59 -0.97 -5.24
N ALA A 51 5.00 -1.46 -6.42
CA ALA A 51 4.23 -1.26 -7.64
C ALA A 51 2.88 -1.98 -7.58
N ALA A 52 1.79 -1.24 -7.78
CA ALA A 52 0.43 -1.77 -7.76
C ALA A 52 -0.56 -0.78 -8.39
N GLN A 53 -1.69 -1.28 -8.87
CA GLN A 53 -2.88 -0.48 -9.06
C GLN A 53 -3.55 -0.28 -7.68
N SER A 54 -3.66 0.97 -7.21
CA SER A 54 -4.04 1.29 -5.82
C SER A 54 -5.39 1.99 -5.64
N ILE A 55 -6.15 2.20 -6.72
CA ILE A 55 -7.40 2.97 -6.71
C ILE A 55 -8.61 2.04 -6.77
N VAL A 56 -9.41 2.01 -5.69
CA VAL A 56 -10.60 1.15 -5.61
C VAL A 56 -11.63 1.47 -6.72
N SER A 57 -11.92 2.74 -6.97
CA SER A 57 -12.87 3.11 -8.04
C SER A 57 -12.40 2.72 -9.44
N PHE A 58 -11.09 2.67 -9.67
CA PHE A 58 -10.51 2.17 -10.91
C PHE A 58 -10.72 0.67 -11.07
N SER A 59 -10.61 -0.11 -9.99
CA SER A 59 -10.79 -1.58 -10.05
C SER A 59 -12.20 -2.00 -10.47
N TYR A 60 -13.21 -1.19 -10.16
CA TYR A 60 -14.58 -1.44 -10.64
C TYR A 60 -14.76 -1.17 -12.14
N LYS A 61 -13.98 -0.25 -12.69
CA LYS A 61 -14.03 0.09 -14.13
C LYS A 61 -13.12 -0.80 -14.97
N ASN A 62 -12.00 -1.20 -14.40
CA ASN A 62 -10.92 -1.94 -15.06
C ASN A 62 -10.48 -3.13 -14.20
N PRO A 63 -11.35 -4.14 -14.00
CA PRO A 63 -11.05 -5.25 -13.10
C PRO A 63 -9.85 -6.08 -13.57
N LEU A 64 -9.78 -6.44 -14.85
CA LEU A 64 -8.68 -7.25 -15.39
C LEU A 64 -7.33 -6.54 -15.28
N GLU A 65 -7.28 -5.22 -15.50
CA GLU A 65 -6.07 -4.44 -15.30
C GLU A 65 -5.61 -4.46 -13.84
N THR A 66 -6.56 -4.34 -12.90
CA THR A 66 -6.27 -4.40 -11.46
C THR A 66 -5.76 -5.78 -11.06
N LEU A 67 -6.43 -6.85 -11.50
CA LEU A 67 -6.02 -8.23 -11.20
C LEU A 67 -4.68 -8.55 -11.86
N GLY A 68 -4.50 -8.20 -13.14
CA GLY A 68 -3.25 -8.40 -13.86
C GLY A 68 -2.07 -7.71 -13.19
N THR A 69 -2.22 -6.44 -12.79
CA THR A 69 -1.14 -5.71 -12.13
C THR A 69 -0.87 -6.24 -10.72
N ASN A 70 -1.92 -6.38 -9.89
CA ASN A 70 -1.72 -6.68 -8.47
C ASN A 70 -1.44 -8.16 -8.19
N ILE A 71 -1.89 -9.07 -9.04
CA ILE A 71 -1.69 -10.52 -8.86
C ILE A 71 -0.54 -10.99 -9.74
N ILE A 72 -0.70 -10.91 -11.07
CA ILE A 72 0.29 -11.44 -12.01
C ILE A 72 1.58 -10.62 -11.96
N GLY A 73 1.48 -9.28 -11.97
CA GLY A 73 2.66 -8.41 -11.84
C GLY A 73 3.45 -8.68 -10.56
N SER A 74 2.75 -8.89 -9.45
CA SER A 74 3.40 -9.21 -8.17
C SER A 74 3.98 -10.62 -8.15
N ALA A 75 3.33 -11.61 -8.79
CA ALA A 75 3.88 -12.95 -8.98
C ALA A 75 5.16 -12.92 -9.83
N ASN A 76 5.22 -12.08 -10.87
CA ASN A 76 6.40 -11.88 -11.69
C ASN A 76 7.61 -11.40 -10.88
N ILE A 77 7.39 -10.52 -9.90
CA ILE A 77 8.45 -10.08 -8.98
C ILE A 77 8.93 -11.25 -8.12
N LEU A 78 8.03 -12.01 -7.49
CA LEU A 78 8.38 -13.17 -6.68
C LEU A 78 9.17 -14.21 -7.47
N GLU A 79 8.73 -14.51 -8.69
CA GLU A 79 9.42 -15.45 -9.57
C GLU A 79 10.80 -14.95 -9.98
N SER A 80 10.93 -13.66 -10.34
CA SER A 80 12.22 -13.06 -10.68
C SER A 80 13.18 -13.06 -9.49
N VAL A 81 12.68 -12.81 -8.27
CA VAL A 81 13.46 -12.93 -7.02
C VAL A 81 13.97 -14.37 -6.84
N ARG A 82 13.11 -15.37 -7.08
CA ARG A 82 13.44 -16.78 -6.96
C ARG A 82 14.52 -17.21 -7.97
N ILE A 83 14.30 -16.92 -9.27
CA ILE A 83 15.18 -17.35 -10.35
C ILE A 83 16.57 -16.71 -10.23
N ASN A 84 16.61 -15.40 -9.92
CA ASN A 84 17.87 -14.67 -9.82
C ASN A 84 18.50 -14.76 -8.42
N LYS A 85 17.91 -15.53 -7.50
CA LYS A 85 18.40 -15.74 -6.12
C LYS A 85 18.64 -14.42 -5.38
N ILE A 86 17.75 -13.45 -5.57
CA ILE A 86 17.85 -12.15 -4.88
C ILE A 86 17.73 -12.38 -3.38
N PRO A 87 18.67 -11.85 -2.58
CA PRO A 87 18.77 -12.24 -1.18
C PRO A 87 17.63 -11.73 -0.31
N ASN A 88 17.03 -10.56 -0.64
CA ASN A 88 16.00 -9.97 0.23
C ASN A 88 14.87 -9.32 -0.56
N LEU A 89 13.62 -9.43 -0.02
CA LEU A 89 12.44 -8.79 -0.58
C LEU A 89 11.52 -8.29 0.53
N VAL A 90 11.15 -7.02 0.47
CA VAL A 90 9.99 -6.45 1.18
C VAL A 90 8.84 -6.27 0.19
N TYR A 91 7.75 -7.01 0.41
CA TYR A 91 6.61 -7.10 -0.49
C TYR A 91 5.43 -6.35 0.10
N ILE A 92 5.09 -5.19 -0.49
CA ILE A 92 4.10 -4.29 0.07
C ILE A 92 2.71 -4.59 -0.49
N THR A 93 1.76 -4.86 0.40
CA THR A 93 0.36 -5.06 0.07
C THR A 93 -0.53 -3.95 0.66
N SER A 94 -1.52 -4.28 1.46
CA SER A 94 -2.47 -3.30 2.02
C SER A 94 -3.26 -3.91 3.17
N ASP A 95 -3.81 -3.07 4.05
CA ASP A 95 -4.84 -3.43 5.02
C ASP A 95 -6.13 -3.97 4.38
N LYS A 96 -6.32 -3.72 3.09
CA LYS A 96 -7.43 -4.22 2.27
C LYS A 96 -7.32 -5.71 1.92
N CYS A 97 -6.22 -6.38 2.27
CA CYS A 97 -6.07 -7.82 2.07
C CYS A 97 -6.88 -8.66 3.06
N TYR A 98 -7.34 -8.08 4.16
CA TYR A 98 -8.17 -8.78 5.14
C TYR A 98 -9.64 -8.87 4.71
N LEU A 99 -10.27 -10.01 4.99
CA LEU A 99 -11.72 -10.17 4.82
C LEU A 99 -12.44 -9.26 5.81
N ASN A 100 -12.84 -8.09 5.33
CA ASN A 100 -13.46 -7.08 6.17
C ASN A 100 -14.99 -7.26 6.22
N LEU A 101 -15.47 -7.78 7.33
CA LEU A 101 -16.89 -7.95 7.66
C LEU A 101 -17.39 -6.87 8.64
N ASP A 102 -16.73 -5.70 8.67
CA ASP A 102 -17.05 -4.58 9.57
C ASP A 102 -17.04 -4.94 11.07
N LYS A 103 -16.24 -5.94 11.46
CA LYS A 103 -16.09 -6.35 12.86
C LYS A 103 -15.40 -5.26 13.67
N ALA A 104 -15.82 -5.12 14.92
CA ALA A 104 -15.10 -4.30 15.90
C ALA A 104 -13.71 -4.92 16.18
N GLY A 105 -12.69 -4.07 16.28
CA GLY A 105 -11.32 -4.49 16.57
C GLY A 105 -10.32 -4.06 15.50
N SER A 106 -9.09 -4.55 15.66
CA SER A 106 -7.98 -4.30 14.72
C SER A 106 -7.51 -5.62 14.15
N TYR A 107 -7.28 -5.67 12.83
CA TYR A 107 -6.82 -6.86 12.13
C TYR A 107 -5.38 -7.21 12.52
N LYS A 108 -5.17 -8.47 12.85
CA LYS A 108 -3.85 -9.08 13.12
C LYS A 108 -3.34 -9.78 11.86
N GLU A 109 -2.04 -10.05 11.82
CA GLU A 109 -1.41 -10.68 10.66
C GLU A 109 -1.93 -12.10 10.36
N ALA A 110 -2.48 -12.79 11.37
CA ALA A 110 -3.08 -14.13 11.25
C ALA A 110 -4.56 -14.13 10.86
N ASP A 111 -5.20 -12.94 10.75
CA ASP A 111 -6.62 -12.87 10.42
C ASP A 111 -6.86 -13.27 8.95
N ILE A 112 -8.09 -13.71 8.68
CA ILE A 112 -8.50 -14.26 7.38
C ILE A 112 -8.31 -13.21 6.28
N LEU A 113 -7.66 -13.63 5.20
CA LEU A 113 -7.50 -12.85 3.97
C LEU A 113 -8.74 -12.97 3.09
N GLY A 114 -9.05 -11.90 2.35
CA GLY A 114 -10.16 -11.88 1.42
C GLY A 114 -10.57 -10.46 1.05
N GLY A 115 -11.53 -10.34 0.12
CA GLY A 115 -12.04 -9.02 -0.30
C GLY A 115 -13.35 -9.13 -1.05
N LEU A 116 -14.26 -8.19 -0.81
CA LEU A 116 -15.58 -8.11 -1.42
C LEU A 116 -15.63 -7.19 -2.65
N ASP A 117 -14.50 -6.61 -3.01
CA ASP A 117 -14.31 -5.83 -4.25
C ASP A 117 -13.03 -6.26 -4.96
N ASN A 118 -12.90 -5.94 -6.25
CA ASN A 118 -11.77 -6.38 -7.09
C ASN A 118 -10.41 -5.91 -6.58
N TYR A 119 -10.32 -4.72 -5.98
CA TYR A 119 -9.08 -4.22 -5.42
C TYR A 119 -8.69 -5.02 -4.16
N SER A 120 -9.61 -5.15 -3.21
CA SER A 120 -9.39 -5.89 -1.97
C SER A 120 -9.07 -7.36 -2.25
N SER A 121 -9.83 -8.00 -3.15
CA SER A 121 -9.57 -9.36 -3.63
C SER A 121 -8.18 -9.48 -4.24
N SER A 122 -7.76 -8.54 -5.09
CA SER A 122 -6.42 -8.56 -5.69
C SER A 122 -5.29 -8.46 -4.67
N LYS A 123 -5.49 -7.69 -3.59
CA LYS A 123 -4.51 -7.56 -2.51
C LYS A 123 -4.46 -8.80 -1.62
N ALA A 124 -5.61 -9.44 -1.35
CA ALA A 124 -5.66 -10.74 -0.68
C ALA A 124 -4.98 -11.83 -1.50
N SER A 125 -5.26 -11.90 -2.81
CA SER A 125 -4.61 -12.85 -3.73
C SER A 125 -3.10 -12.65 -3.79
N ALA A 126 -2.61 -11.42 -3.79
CA ALA A 126 -1.18 -11.11 -3.73
C ALA A 126 -0.53 -11.68 -2.46
N GLU A 127 -1.19 -11.57 -1.30
CA GLU A 127 -0.72 -12.18 -0.04
C GLU A 127 -0.73 -13.71 -0.09
N LEU A 128 -1.74 -14.33 -0.70
CA LEU A 128 -1.82 -15.79 -0.85
C LEU A 128 -0.70 -16.31 -1.77
N ILE A 129 -0.41 -15.61 -2.87
CA ILE A 129 0.72 -15.94 -3.75
C ILE A 129 2.04 -15.76 -3.03
N PHE A 130 2.22 -14.66 -2.28
CA PHE A 130 3.40 -14.45 -1.45
C PHE A 130 3.60 -15.61 -0.46
N ALA A 131 2.56 -16.03 0.26
CA ALA A 131 2.62 -17.14 1.19
C ALA A 131 2.99 -18.46 0.50
N SER A 132 2.42 -18.73 -0.69
CA SER A 132 2.75 -19.88 -1.50
C SER A 132 4.23 -19.92 -1.87
N TYR A 133 4.78 -18.80 -2.41
CA TYR A 133 6.19 -18.70 -2.74
C TYR A 133 7.09 -18.84 -1.51
N PHE A 134 6.70 -18.19 -0.39
CA PHE A 134 7.44 -18.29 0.86
C PHE A 134 7.58 -19.76 1.30
N HIS A 135 6.48 -20.48 1.40
CA HIS A 135 6.50 -21.86 1.87
C HIS A 135 7.19 -22.82 0.88
N SER A 136 7.03 -22.60 -0.41
CA SER A 136 7.58 -23.48 -1.44
C SER A 136 9.08 -23.27 -1.67
N TYR A 137 9.58 -22.03 -1.56
CA TYR A 137 10.93 -21.71 -2.04
C TYR A 137 11.80 -20.94 -1.05
N PHE A 138 11.22 -20.15 -0.13
CA PHE A 138 11.97 -19.20 0.70
C PHE A 138 12.02 -19.57 2.19
N LYS A 139 11.31 -20.61 2.61
CA LYS A 139 11.28 -21.05 4.01
C LYS A 139 12.65 -21.63 4.41
N LYS A 140 13.45 -20.84 5.09
CA LYS A 140 14.81 -21.17 5.56
C LYS A 140 14.94 -20.83 7.06
N ARG A 141 16.14 -21.10 7.63
CA ARG A 141 16.45 -20.75 9.02
C ARG A 141 16.24 -19.27 9.32
N PHE A 142 16.60 -18.41 8.38
CA PHE A 142 16.37 -16.96 8.44
C PHE A 142 15.42 -16.55 7.33
N LEU A 143 14.58 -15.54 7.61
CA LEU A 143 13.73 -14.95 6.59
C LEU A 143 14.59 -14.17 5.57
N SER A 144 14.23 -14.31 4.30
CA SER A 144 14.77 -13.52 3.20
C SER A 144 13.70 -12.68 2.52
N ILE A 145 12.43 -13.03 2.68
CA ILE A 145 11.30 -12.28 2.15
C ILE A 145 10.25 -12.03 3.22
N ALA A 146 9.63 -10.87 3.17
CA ALA A 146 8.58 -10.48 4.12
C ALA A 146 7.52 -9.62 3.44
N SER A 147 6.24 -9.76 3.83
CA SER A 147 5.19 -8.85 3.40
C SER A 147 4.91 -7.77 4.43
N ALA A 148 4.55 -6.59 3.93
CA ALA A 148 4.20 -5.41 4.72
C ALA A 148 2.81 -4.92 4.32
N ARG A 149 1.90 -4.86 5.29
CA ARG A 149 0.50 -4.43 5.13
C ARG A 149 0.31 -3.08 5.78
N ALA A 150 -0.01 -2.06 4.99
CA ALA A 150 -0.24 -0.72 5.53
C ALA A 150 -1.63 -0.20 5.19
N GLY A 151 -2.13 0.68 6.06
CA GLY A 151 -3.39 1.37 5.88
C GLY A 151 -3.27 2.63 5.03
N ASN A 152 -4.25 3.53 5.20
CA ASN A 152 -4.30 4.78 4.46
C ASN A 152 -3.12 5.70 4.81
N VAL A 153 -2.38 6.13 3.80
CA VAL A 153 -1.28 7.08 3.96
C VAL A 153 -1.63 8.44 3.38
N ILE A 154 -1.09 9.48 3.98
CA ILE A 154 -1.19 10.88 3.54
C ILE A 154 0.22 11.40 3.37
N GLY A 155 0.48 12.07 2.24
CA GLY A 155 1.78 12.68 1.99
C GLY A 155 1.70 13.77 0.93
N GLY A 156 2.68 14.66 0.92
CA GLY A 156 2.79 15.69 -0.10
C GLY A 156 2.99 15.10 -1.50
N GLY A 157 2.50 15.82 -2.53
CA GLY A 157 2.65 15.42 -3.94
C GLY A 157 1.72 14.31 -4.43
N ASP A 158 0.78 13.82 -3.62
CA ASP A 158 -0.29 12.95 -4.08
C ASP A 158 -1.43 13.79 -4.67
N PHE A 159 -1.60 13.72 -5.99
CA PHE A 159 -2.67 14.41 -6.73
C PHE A 159 -3.65 13.45 -7.41
N LYS A 160 -3.54 12.15 -7.08
CA LYS A 160 -4.38 11.12 -7.72
C LYS A 160 -5.85 11.32 -7.38
N LYS A 161 -6.68 11.33 -8.40
CA LYS A 161 -8.15 11.41 -8.29
C LYS A 161 -8.72 10.23 -7.50
N ASP A 162 -9.87 10.45 -6.87
CA ASP A 162 -10.59 9.48 -6.03
C ASP A 162 -9.87 9.12 -4.72
N ARG A 163 -8.91 9.92 -4.31
CA ARG A 163 -8.33 9.91 -2.97
C ARG A 163 -8.82 11.13 -2.18
N ILE A 164 -9.27 10.90 -0.95
CA ILE A 164 -10.01 11.93 -0.19
C ILE A 164 -9.20 13.21 0.04
N VAL A 165 -7.93 13.12 0.46
CA VAL A 165 -7.12 14.30 0.76
C VAL A 165 -6.82 15.10 -0.51
N PRO A 166 -6.30 14.52 -1.61
CA PRO A 166 -6.15 15.21 -2.88
C PRO A 166 -7.44 15.85 -3.41
N ASP A 167 -8.57 15.13 -3.34
CA ASP A 167 -9.85 15.64 -3.83
C ASP A 167 -10.36 16.83 -2.99
N VAL A 168 -10.15 16.81 -1.67
CA VAL A 168 -10.48 17.92 -0.76
C VAL A 168 -9.60 19.13 -1.07
N ILE A 169 -8.28 18.96 -1.14
CA ILE A 169 -7.33 20.05 -1.45
C ILE A 169 -7.68 20.72 -2.80
N LYS A 170 -7.97 19.87 -3.82
CA LYS A 170 -8.37 20.38 -5.13
C LYS A 170 -9.70 21.15 -5.09
N SER A 171 -10.65 20.72 -4.27
CA SER A 171 -11.92 21.41 -4.08
C SER A 171 -11.74 22.73 -3.36
N LEU A 172 -10.92 22.78 -2.31
CA LEU A 172 -10.58 24.01 -1.57
C LEU A 172 -9.88 25.01 -2.49
N LYS A 173 -8.83 24.59 -3.20
CA LYS A 173 -8.09 25.46 -4.14
C LYS A 173 -8.99 26.09 -5.21
N ASN A 174 -10.04 25.39 -5.65
CA ASN A 174 -10.92 25.86 -6.73
C ASN A 174 -12.28 26.42 -6.21
N GLY A 175 -12.45 26.63 -4.92
CA GLY A 175 -13.71 27.10 -4.33
C GLY A 175 -14.92 26.19 -4.59
N ARG A 176 -14.69 24.88 -4.84
CA ARG A 176 -15.75 23.93 -5.19
C ARG A 176 -16.26 23.17 -3.96
N LYS A 177 -17.52 22.70 -4.02
CA LYS A 177 -18.11 21.84 -2.99
C LYS A 177 -17.29 20.57 -2.82
N ILE A 178 -17.06 20.16 -1.57
CA ILE A 178 -16.40 18.90 -1.21
C ILE A 178 -17.43 17.79 -1.21
N LEU A 179 -17.21 16.75 -2.02
CA LEU A 179 -18.10 15.59 -2.12
C LEU A 179 -17.58 14.46 -1.27
N LEU A 180 -18.35 14.02 -0.26
CA LEU A 180 -18.04 12.86 0.58
C LEU A 180 -18.97 11.70 0.28
N ARG A 181 -18.42 10.53 -0.04
CA ARG A 181 -19.18 9.31 -0.32
C ARG A 181 -19.52 8.54 0.96
N ASN A 182 -18.57 8.42 1.87
CA ASN A 182 -18.69 7.62 3.11
C ASN A 182 -18.12 8.37 4.32
N PRO A 183 -18.79 9.43 4.80
CA PRO A 183 -18.26 10.35 5.81
C PRO A 183 -18.00 9.68 7.17
N ASN A 184 -18.77 8.65 7.51
CA ASN A 184 -18.68 7.95 8.79
C ASN A 184 -17.70 6.77 8.79
N ALA A 185 -17.12 6.42 7.66
CA ALA A 185 -16.12 5.37 7.61
C ALA A 185 -14.87 5.76 8.42
N THR A 186 -14.39 4.84 9.25
CA THR A 186 -13.16 5.01 10.02
C THR A 186 -11.99 4.41 9.26
N ARG A 187 -10.87 5.13 9.22
CA ARG A 187 -9.64 4.71 8.53
C ARG A 187 -8.42 4.90 9.41
N PRO A 188 -7.39 4.06 9.26
CA PRO A 188 -6.11 4.17 9.96
C PRO A 188 -5.21 5.19 9.25
N TRP A 189 -5.49 6.48 9.46
CA TRP A 189 -4.74 7.57 8.83
C TRP A 189 -3.33 7.69 9.42
N GLN A 190 -2.34 7.76 8.54
CA GLN A 190 -0.95 7.95 8.93
C GLN A 190 -0.19 8.77 7.88
N HIS A 191 0.89 9.43 8.30
CA HIS A 191 1.79 10.06 7.36
C HIS A 191 2.54 9.00 6.56
N VAL A 192 2.82 9.26 5.28
CA VAL A 192 3.48 8.28 4.40
C VAL A 192 4.86 7.83 4.91
N LEU A 193 5.58 8.67 5.63
CA LEU A 193 6.89 8.34 6.20
C LEU A 193 6.80 7.29 7.32
N GLU A 194 5.64 7.17 8.01
CA GLU A 194 5.47 6.17 9.06
C GLU A 194 5.64 4.74 8.53
N PRO A 195 4.82 4.25 7.58
CA PRO A 195 5.02 2.90 7.06
C PRO A 195 6.32 2.77 6.26
N LEU A 196 6.80 3.84 5.61
CA LEU A 196 8.10 3.79 4.90
C LEU A 196 9.26 3.53 5.87
N SER A 197 9.27 4.14 7.06
CA SER A 197 10.25 3.84 8.09
C SER A 197 10.18 2.37 8.51
N GLY A 198 8.96 1.84 8.70
CA GLY A 198 8.74 0.43 9.02
C GLY A 198 9.24 -0.52 7.93
N TYR A 199 9.03 -0.18 6.65
CA TYR A 199 9.54 -0.99 5.53
C TYR A 199 11.06 -1.01 5.50
N LEU A 200 11.72 0.13 5.76
CA LEU A 200 13.18 0.21 5.82
C LEU A 200 13.74 -0.59 6.98
N ILE A 201 13.14 -0.51 8.18
CA ILE A 201 13.52 -1.32 9.33
C ILE A 201 13.36 -2.82 9.03
N LEU A 202 12.21 -3.21 8.45
CA LEU A 202 11.96 -4.60 8.04
C LEU A 202 13.03 -5.08 7.04
N GLY A 203 13.31 -4.28 6.00
CA GLY A 203 14.35 -4.58 5.03
C GLY A 203 15.73 -4.71 5.64
N HIS A 204 16.10 -3.81 6.55
CA HIS A 204 17.37 -3.87 7.29
C HIS A 204 17.49 -5.18 8.10
N LYS A 205 16.45 -5.56 8.84
CA LYS A 205 16.44 -6.80 9.62
C LYS A 205 16.51 -8.06 8.77
N LEU A 206 15.89 -8.05 7.56
CA LEU A 206 16.06 -9.14 6.58
C LEU A 206 17.52 -9.25 6.12
N MET A 207 18.13 -8.14 5.72
CA MET A 207 19.53 -8.10 5.27
C MET A 207 20.51 -8.56 6.36
N LYS A 208 20.27 -8.20 7.62
CA LYS A 208 21.06 -8.61 8.79
C LYS A 208 20.77 -10.03 9.27
N LYS A 209 19.77 -10.74 8.67
CA LYS A 209 19.34 -12.08 9.09
C LYS A 209 18.90 -12.15 10.57
N GLU A 210 18.30 -11.08 11.07
CA GLU A 210 17.81 -11.00 12.44
C GLU A 210 16.45 -11.65 12.64
N LEU A 211 15.69 -11.87 11.55
CA LEU A 211 14.36 -12.48 11.58
C LEU A 211 14.45 -13.99 11.27
N LYS A 212 13.88 -14.82 12.14
CA LYS A 212 13.86 -16.27 11.99
C LYS A 212 12.68 -16.73 11.13
N SER A 213 12.84 -17.84 10.42
CA SER A 213 11.82 -18.39 9.52
C SER A 213 10.61 -19.03 10.23
N ASN A 214 10.66 -19.22 11.55
CA ASN A 214 9.51 -19.68 12.34
C ASN A 214 8.49 -18.55 12.60
N LEU A 215 8.84 -17.30 12.30
CA LEU A 215 7.91 -16.18 12.33
C LEU A 215 7.02 -16.20 11.08
N MET A 216 5.76 -15.79 11.24
CA MET A 216 4.93 -15.47 10.09
C MET A 216 5.52 -14.28 9.34
N PRO A 217 5.82 -14.37 8.03
CA PRO A 217 6.56 -13.35 7.31
C PRO A 217 5.70 -12.15 6.89
N HIS A 218 4.77 -11.72 7.75
CA HIS A 218 3.84 -10.63 7.52
C HIS A 218 3.86 -9.65 8.67
N TRP A 219 3.84 -8.33 8.40
CA TRP A 219 3.77 -7.27 9.41
C TRP A 219 2.79 -6.19 9.02
N ASN A 220 2.00 -5.76 10.00
CA ASN A 220 1.08 -4.63 9.88
C ASN A 220 1.75 -3.32 10.29
N PHE A 221 1.57 -2.29 9.46
CA PHE A 221 2.03 -0.92 9.71
C PHE A 221 0.84 0.03 9.67
N GLY A 222 0.51 0.60 10.81
CA GLY A 222 -0.65 1.49 10.95
C GLY A 222 -0.51 2.41 12.16
N PRO A 223 -1.38 3.41 12.31
CA PRO A 223 -1.38 4.29 13.46
C PRO A 223 -1.89 3.56 14.70
N HIS A 224 -1.63 4.12 15.87
CA HIS A 224 -2.29 3.67 17.09
C HIS A 224 -3.82 3.74 16.91
N LYS A 225 -4.56 2.78 17.50
CA LYS A 225 -6.03 2.69 17.38
C LYS A 225 -6.74 4.02 17.73
N LYS A 226 -6.23 4.77 18.71
CA LYS A 226 -6.75 6.10 19.10
C LYS A 226 -6.69 7.14 17.98
N ASN A 227 -5.81 6.94 17.00
CA ASN A 227 -5.60 7.84 15.86
C ASN A 227 -6.43 7.44 14.63
N CYS A 228 -7.15 6.32 14.67
CA CYS A 228 -8.12 6.01 13.62
C CYS A 228 -9.28 7.01 13.69
N LYS A 229 -9.53 7.74 12.62
CA LYS A 229 -10.53 8.82 12.56
C LYS A 229 -11.50 8.60 11.41
N LYS A 230 -12.73 9.13 11.60
CA LYS A 230 -13.75 9.17 10.55
C LYS A 230 -13.30 10.07 9.41
N VAL A 231 -13.70 9.74 8.18
CA VAL A 231 -13.39 10.53 6.98
C VAL A 231 -13.81 12.00 7.16
N HIS A 232 -15.03 12.26 7.66
CA HIS A 232 -15.50 13.63 7.84
C HIS A 232 -14.65 14.43 8.85
N SER A 233 -14.07 13.79 9.86
CA SER A 233 -13.21 14.46 10.84
C SER A 233 -11.92 14.97 10.20
N ILE A 234 -11.30 14.16 9.33
CA ILE A 234 -10.11 14.57 8.58
C ILE A 234 -10.44 15.71 7.61
N VAL A 235 -11.59 15.64 6.93
CA VAL A 235 -12.02 16.70 6.01
C VAL A 235 -12.26 18.03 6.75
N ARG A 236 -12.91 17.99 7.91
CA ARG A 236 -13.10 19.20 8.75
C ARG A 236 -11.77 19.80 9.20
N LEU A 237 -10.81 18.94 9.58
CA LEU A 237 -9.46 19.39 9.94
C LEU A 237 -8.78 20.07 8.76
N LEU A 238 -8.81 19.47 7.56
CA LEU A 238 -8.25 20.06 6.36
C LEU A 238 -8.87 21.43 6.01
N ILE A 239 -10.19 21.56 6.14
CA ILE A 239 -10.89 22.85 5.90
C ILE A 239 -10.43 23.90 6.91
N LYS A 240 -10.34 23.52 8.19
CA LYS A 240 -9.88 24.41 9.26
C LYS A 240 -8.46 24.90 9.01
N GLU A 241 -7.53 24.00 8.74
CA GLU A 241 -6.11 24.30 8.50
C GLU A 241 -5.89 25.08 7.18
N TRP A 242 -6.81 24.94 6.21
CA TRP A 242 -6.81 25.75 4.98
C TRP A 242 -7.23 27.21 5.22
N GLY A 243 -7.84 27.50 6.38
CA GLY A 243 -8.36 28.83 6.72
C GLY A 243 -9.73 29.16 6.09
N GLU A 244 -10.42 28.19 5.50
CA GLU A 244 -11.71 28.41 4.84
C GLU A 244 -12.87 28.23 5.83
N LYS A 245 -13.68 29.32 6.03
CA LYS A 245 -14.80 29.30 6.99
C LYS A 245 -16.15 28.87 6.39
N LYS A 246 -16.32 28.96 5.07
CA LYS A 246 -17.63 28.78 4.41
C LYS A 246 -17.68 27.59 3.42
N GLN A 247 -16.76 26.65 3.54
CA GLN A 247 -16.70 25.53 2.60
C GLN A 247 -17.90 24.59 2.74
N LYS A 248 -18.61 24.35 1.64
CA LYS A 248 -19.78 23.47 1.60
C LYS A 248 -19.37 22.02 1.41
N ILE A 249 -19.73 21.19 2.38
CA ILE A 249 -19.62 19.71 2.28
C ILE A 249 -20.94 19.15 1.80
N VAL A 250 -20.90 18.29 0.78
CA VAL A 250 -22.06 17.59 0.22
C VAL A 250 -21.88 16.08 0.41
N PHE A 251 -22.87 15.46 1.01
CA PHE A 251 -22.88 13.99 1.18
C PHE A 251 -23.57 13.36 -0.03
N LYS A 252 -22.81 12.55 -0.78
CA LYS A 252 -23.34 11.79 -1.91
C LYS A 252 -23.08 10.31 -1.69
N ARG A 253 -24.05 9.61 -1.13
CA ARG A 253 -23.96 8.16 -0.93
C ARG A 253 -23.79 7.47 -2.29
N ASN A 254 -22.67 6.77 -2.46
CA ASN A 254 -22.46 5.97 -3.66
C ASN A 254 -22.81 4.51 -3.35
N LYS A 255 -23.97 4.05 -3.83
CA LYS A 255 -24.42 2.66 -3.67
C LYS A 255 -23.67 1.66 -4.57
N LYS A 256 -22.84 2.15 -5.51
CA LYS A 256 -22.18 1.32 -6.53
C LYS A 256 -20.90 0.65 -6.05
N PHE A 257 -20.25 1.16 -4.99
CA PHE A 257 -18.98 0.64 -4.51
C PHE A 257 -19.10 0.16 -3.08
N HIS A 258 -18.66 -1.06 -2.83
CA HIS A 258 -18.51 -1.55 -1.46
C HIS A 258 -17.31 -0.83 -0.81
N GLU A 259 -17.54 -0.19 0.33
CA GLU A 259 -16.50 0.39 1.17
C GLU A 259 -16.75 -0.03 2.61
N SER A 260 -15.78 -0.71 3.22
CA SER A 260 -15.81 -1.11 4.62
C SER A 260 -16.02 0.10 5.55
N LYS A 261 -16.82 -0.06 6.59
CA LYS A 261 -17.08 1.01 7.58
C LYS A 261 -15.94 1.15 8.57
N LEU A 262 -15.39 0.03 9.02
CA LEU A 262 -14.31 -0.02 10.01
C LEU A 262 -13.09 -0.69 9.42
N LEU A 263 -11.94 -0.05 9.59
CA LEU A 263 -10.65 -0.61 9.21
C LEU A 263 -9.59 -0.09 10.18
N SER A 264 -8.90 -1.00 10.85
CA SER A 264 -7.82 -0.71 11.79
C SER A 264 -6.86 -1.90 11.82
N LEU A 265 -5.56 -1.63 11.96
CA LEU A 265 -4.52 -2.64 12.02
C LEU A 265 -3.99 -2.79 13.46
N ASN A 266 -3.74 -4.02 13.87
CA ASN A 266 -2.96 -4.31 15.07
C ASN A 266 -1.48 -4.28 14.71
N ILE A 267 -0.70 -3.46 15.39
CA ILE A 267 0.73 -3.24 15.12
C ILE A 267 1.64 -3.87 16.18
N GLN A 268 1.10 -4.67 17.09
CA GLN A 268 1.87 -5.22 18.21
C GLN A 268 3.05 -6.09 17.74
N LYS A 269 2.89 -6.79 16.63
CA LYS A 269 3.96 -7.58 16.04
C LYS A 269 5.10 -6.70 15.55
N ALA A 270 4.80 -5.63 14.80
CA ALA A 270 5.82 -4.68 14.35
C ALA A 270 6.53 -4.01 15.54
N LYS A 271 5.78 -3.62 16.58
CA LYS A 271 6.35 -3.08 17.81
C LYS A 271 7.30 -4.05 18.49
N LYS A 272 6.88 -5.31 18.68
CA LYS A 272 7.66 -6.33 19.42
C LYS A 272 8.89 -6.80 18.64
N GLU A 273 8.74 -7.11 17.36
CA GLU A 273 9.75 -7.81 16.56
C GLU A 273 10.66 -6.84 15.78
N LEU A 274 10.13 -5.69 15.39
CA LEU A 274 10.88 -4.68 14.62
C LEU A 274 11.28 -3.46 15.46
N GLN A 275 10.72 -3.31 16.67
CA GLN A 275 10.83 -2.10 17.49
C GLN A 275 10.32 -0.84 16.77
N TRP A 276 9.31 -1.03 15.92
CA TRP A 276 8.69 0.04 15.16
C TRP A 276 7.38 0.51 15.81
N GLU A 277 7.24 1.81 15.97
CA GLU A 277 6.02 2.51 16.38
C GLU A 277 5.78 3.71 15.46
N PRO A 278 4.49 4.07 15.18
CA PRO A 278 4.16 5.27 14.42
C PRO A 278 4.31 6.54 15.24
#